data_ad6d0311027b0fcf63c5965f123c31e0
#
_entry.id   ad6d0311027b0fcf63c5965f123c31e0
#
_cell.length_a   1.000
_cell.length_b   1.000
_cell.length_c   1.000
_cell.angle_alpha   90.00
_cell.angle_beta   90.00
_cell.angle_gamma   90.00
#
_symmetry.space_group_name_H-M   'P 1'
#
loop_
_entity.id
_entity.type
_entity.pdbx_description
1 polymer ?
#
loop_
_entity_poly.entity_id
_entity_poly.type
_entity_poly.pdbx_seq_one_letter_code
_entity_poly.pdbx_strand_id
1 'polypeptide(L)'
;KIDYSAGCAYLGNEELHLTPIEYKLLCLLSHNVGKVLTHTYITQQIWGSSWENDIASLRVFMATLRKKLEPQKVSPQYIQTHIGVGYRMLRVD
;
A
#
# COMPACT_ATOMS: atom_id res chain seq x y z
N LYS A 1 8.27 1.11 9.38
CA LYS A 1 9.60 1.49 8.89
C LYS A 1 9.95 0.73 7.62
N ILE A 2 10.41 1.45 6.62
CA ILE A 2 10.74 0.87 5.32
C ILE A 2 12.24 1.07 5.07
N ASP A 3 12.94 -0.01 4.74
CA ASP A 3 14.33 0.06 4.36
C ASP A 3 14.41 -0.16 2.85
N TYR A 4 14.48 0.94 2.11
CA TYR A 4 14.51 0.91 0.65
C TYR A 4 15.77 0.24 0.11
N SER A 5 16.90 0.42 0.79
CA SER A 5 18.18 -0.18 0.37
C SER A 5 18.14 -1.69 0.46
N ALA A 6 17.56 -2.21 1.54
CA ALA A 6 17.47 -3.65 1.76
C ALA A 6 16.24 -4.27 1.08
N GLY A 7 15.29 -3.44 0.61
CA GLY A 7 14.07 -3.93 -0.01
C GLY A 7 13.13 -4.61 0.97
N CYS A 8 13.09 -4.16 2.22
CA CYS A 8 12.26 -4.76 3.24
C CYS A 8 11.55 -3.71 4.09
N ALA A 9 10.57 -4.16 4.85
CA ALA A 9 9.80 -3.30 5.73
C ALA A 9 9.59 -3.97 7.07
N TYR A 10 9.40 -3.17 8.09
CA TYR A 10 9.27 -3.63 9.47
C TYR A 10 8.05 -3.01 10.12
N LEU A 11 7.36 -3.80 10.93
CA LEU A 11 6.32 -3.32 11.83
C LEU A 11 6.85 -3.51 13.24
N GLY A 12 7.23 -2.38 13.86
CA GLY A 12 7.99 -2.45 15.11
C GLY A 12 9.34 -3.09 14.83
N ASN A 13 9.65 -4.18 15.51
CA ASN A 13 10.90 -4.92 15.34
C ASN A 13 10.76 -6.14 14.44
N GLU A 14 9.56 -6.39 13.90
CA GLU A 14 9.33 -7.57 13.09
C GLU A 14 9.37 -7.22 11.61
N GLU A 15 10.13 -8.00 10.84
CA GLU A 15 10.16 -7.86 9.40
C GLU A 15 8.86 -8.38 8.80
N LEU A 16 8.28 -7.61 7.89
CA LEU A 16 7.07 -8.00 7.18
C LEU A 16 7.42 -8.86 5.97
N HIS A 17 6.69 -9.95 5.78
CA HIS A 17 6.87 -10.81 4.61
C HIS A 17 5.92 -10.35 3.51
N LEU A 18 6.43 -9.47 2.65
CA LEU A 18 5.65 -8.87 1.57
C LEU A 18 5.99 -9.53 0.23
N THR A 19 4.95 -9.71 -0.60
CA THR A 19 5.18 -10.07 -1.99
C THR A 19 5.77 -8.88 -2.72
N PRO A 20 6.40 -9.09 -3.91
CA PRO A 20 6.94 -7.96 -4.68
C PRO A 20 5.92 -6.87 -4.98
N ILE A 21 4.68 -7.24 -5.28
CA ILE A 21 3.61 -6.25 -5.55
C ILE A 21 3.25 -5.48 -4.28
N GLU A 22 3.12 -6.18 -3.16
CA GLU A 22 2.84 -5.53 -1.88
C GLU A 22 3.93 -4.53 -1.50
N TYR A 23 5.18 -4.92 -1.71
CA TYR A 23 6.30 -4.05 -1.44
C TYR A 23 6.28 -2.81 -2.35
N LYS A 24 5.99 -2.99 -3.64
CA LYS A 24 5.87 -1.87 -4.58
C LYS A 24 4.76 -0.91 -4.18
N LEU A 25 3.61 -1.45 -3.76
CA LEU A 25 2.51 -0.63 -3.27
C LEU A 25 2.92 0.17 -2.04
N LEU A 26 3.57 -0.48 -1.09
CA LEU A 26 4.03 0.17 0.12
C LEU A 26 5.01 1.30 -0.19
N CYS A 27 5.97 1.05 -1.08
CA CYS A 27 6.93 2.08 -1.48
C CYS A 27 6.25 3.26 -2.18
N LEU A 28 5.33 2.99 -3.10
CA LEU A 28 4.62 4.05 -3.80
C LEU A 28 3.86 4.94 -2.83
N LEU A 29 3.14 4.31 -1.89
CA LEU A 29 2.40 5.06 -0.88
C LEU A 29 3.32 5.85 0.03
N SER A 30 4.43 5.24 0.46
CA SER A 30 5.36 5.89 1.39
C SER A 30 6.08 7.09 0.78
N HIS A 31 6.29 7.08 -0.53
CA HIS A 31 6.87 8.24 -1.22
C HIS A 31 5.86 9.38 -1.39
N ASN A 32 4.58 9.14 -1.09
CA ASN A 32 3.51 10.10 -1.28
C ASN A 32 2.64 10.24 -0.02
N VAL A 33 3.26 10.17 1.15
CA VAL A 33 2.54 10.28 2.43
C VAL A 33 1.68 11.54 2.45
N GLY A 34 0.45 11.40 2.89
CA GLY A 34 -0.49 12.50 3.01
C GLY A 34 -1.27 12.80 1.73
N LYS A 35 -0.88 12.21 0.61
CA LYS A 35 -1.57 12.43 -0.67
C LYS A 35 -2.49 11.28 -0.99
N VAL A 36 -3.69 11.59 -1.49
CA VAL A 36 -4.61 10.55 -1.99
C VAL A 36 -4.16 10.16 -3.38
N LEU A 37 -3.80 8.89 -3.55
CA LEU A 37 -3.43 8.35 -4.86
C LEU A 37 -4.64 7.64 -5.44
N THR A 38 -4.99 7.99 -6.69
CA THR A 38 -6.16 7.39 -7.34
C THR A 38 -5.88 5.95 -7.72
N HIS A 39 -6.94 5.16 -7.89
CA HIS A 39 -6.83 3.78 -8.37
C HIS A 39 -6.08 3.74 -9.69
N THR A 40 -6.43 4.63 -10.60
CA THR A 40 -5.81 4.70 -11.93
C THR A 40 -4.31 4.99 -11.85
N TYR A 41 -3.93 5.96 -11.02
CA TYR A 41 -2.53 6.30 -10.84
C TYR A 41 -1.73 5.11 -10.29
N ILE A 42 -2.27 4.47 -9.25
CA ILE A 42 -1.58 3.34 -8.62
C ILE A 42 -1.41 2.18 -9.60
N THR A 43 -2.48 1.82 -10.30
CA THR A 43 -2.42 0.68 -11.23
C THR A 43 -1.45 0.96 -12.38
N GLN A 44 -1.39 2.17 -12.87
CA GLN A 44 -0.43 2.54 -13.90
C GLN A 44 1.01 2.44 -13.40
N GLN A 45 1.26 2.86 -12.17
CA GLN A 45 2.61 2.80 -11.59
C GLN A 45 3.06 1.38 -11.32
N ILE A 46 2.14 0.50 -10.91
CA ILE A 46 2.48 -0.87 -10.51
C ILE A 46 2.48 -1.81 -11.71
N TRP A 47 1.49 -1.72 -12.59
CA TRP A 47 1.32 -2.65 -13.71
C TRP A 47 1.47 -2.01 -15.09
N GLY A 48 1.56 -0.70 -15.16
CA GLY A 48 1.66 0.01 -16.42
C GLY A 48 0.33 0.14 -17.18
N SER A 49 -0.78 -0.18 -16.53
CA SER A 49 -2.11 -0.11 -17.13
C SER A 49 -3.14 0.18 -16.05
N SER A 50 -4.35 0.58 -16.48
CA SER A 50 -5.44 0.86 -15.54
C SER A 50 -6.73 0.20 -16.02
N TRP A 51 -6.61 -1.03 -16.48
CA TRP A 51 -7.76 -1.82 -16.85
C TRP A 51 -8.60 -2.16 -15.62
N GLU A 52 -9.87 -2.48 -15.86
CA GLU A 52 -10.81 -2.83 -14.80
C GLU A 52 -10.29 -3.99 -13.94
N ASN A 53 -9.67 -4.99 -14.58
CA ASN A 53 -9.07 -6.12 -13.86
C ASN A 53 -7.91 -5.69 -12.97
N ASP A 54 -7.15 -4.68 -13.37
CA ASP A 54 -6.04 -4.17 -12.58
C ASP A 54 -6.55 -3.48 -11.32
N ILE A 55 -7.66 -2.76 -11.42
CA ILE A 55 -8.28 -2.11 -10.26
C ILE A 55 -8.78 -3.16 -9.27
N ALA A 56 -9.39 -4.24 -9.78
CA ALA A 56 -9.83 -5.34 -8.92
C ALA A 56 -8.64 -6.00 -8.22
N SER A 57 -7.55 -6.22 -8.95
CA SER A 57 -6.32 -6.78 -8.38
C SER A 57 -5.73 -5.87 -7.32
N LEU A 58 -5.74 -4.56 -7.57
CA LEU A 58 -5.26 -3.58 -6.60
C LEU A 58 -6.00 -3.70 -5.27
N ARG A 59 -7.32 -3.85 -5.32
CA ARG A 59 -8.11 -3.99 -4.09
C ARG A 59 -7.71 -5.22 -3.30
N VAL A 60 -7.45 -6.34 -3.98
CA VAL A 60 -7.01 -7.58 -3.33
C VAL A 60 -5.64 -7.40 -2.69
N PHE A 61 -4.67 -6.87 -3.44
CA PHE A 61 -3.33 -6.64 -2.91
C PHE A 61 -3.32 -5.62 -1.78
N MET A 62 -4.13 -4.58 -1.89
CA MET A 62 -4.23 -3.57 -0.84
C MET A 62 -4.81 -4.19 0.44
N ALA A 63 -5.81 -5.06 0.32
CA ALA A 63 -6.39 -5.73 1.48
C ALA A 63 -5.37 -6.61 2.18
N THR A 64 -4.57 -7.39 1.43
CA THR A 64 -3.55 -8.24 2.04
C THR A 64 -2.43 -7.41 2.66
N LEU A 65 -2.01 -6.32 2.01
CA LEU A 65 -1.00 -5.43 2.58
C LEU A 65 -1.48 -4.82 3.89
N ARG A 66 -2.72 -4.36 3.93
CA ARG A 66 -3.27 -3.75 5.15
C ARG A 66 -3.37 -4.74 6.29
N LYS A 67 -3.70 -6.00 6.03
CA LYS A 67 -3.73 -7.03 7.07
C LYS A 67 -2.36 -7.21 7.70
N LYS A 68 -1.30 -7.08 6.91
CA LYS A 68 0.07 -7.21 7.42
C LYS A 68 0.51 -5.98 8.19
N LEU A 69 0.11 -4.79 7.75
CA LEU A 69 0.47 -3.53 8.40
C LEU A 69 -0.40 -3.23 9.62
N GLU A 70 -1.67 -3.61 9.57
CA GLU A 70 -2.67 -3.24 10.57
C GLU A 70 -3.42 -4.48 11.04
N PRO A 71 -2.73 -5.40 11.75
CA PRO A 71 -3.37 -6.66 12.16
C PRO A 71 -4.51 -6.46 13.16
N GLN A 72 -4.48 -5.35 13.90
CA GLN A 72 -5.56 -5.01 14.84
C GLN A 72 -6.38 -3.87 14.26
N LYS A 73 -7.50 -4.21 13.66
CA LYS A 73 -8.31 -3.26 12.90
C LYS A 73 -9.26 -2.46 13.79
N VAL A 74 -8.74 -1.56 14.58
CA VAL A 74 -9.62 -0.64 15.33
C VAL A 74 -9.88 0.60 14.50
N SER A 75 -8.85 1.14 13.86
CA SER A 75 -8.95 2.30 12.98
C SER A 75 -7.77 2.28 12.02
N PRO A 76 -7.84 2.96 10.87
CA PRO A 76 -6.70 3.02 9.97
C PRO A 76 -5.51 3.69 10.64
N GLN A 77 -4.38 2.98 10.70
CA GLN A 77 -3.15 3.51 11.27
C GLN A 77 -2.18 3.99 10.20
N TYR A 78 -2.14 3.29 9.07
CA TYR A 78 -1.17 3.57 8.02
C TYR A 78 -1.83 3.91 6.69
N ILE A 79 -2.85 3.17 6.28
CA ILE A 79 -3.47 3.35 4.97
C ILE A 79 -4.96 3.63 5.15
N GLN A 80 -5.41 4.75 4.60
CA GLN A 80 -6.82 5.13 4.60
C GLN A 80 -7.41 4.91 3.21
N THR A 81 -8.58 4.28 3.16
CA THR A 81 -9.32 4.11 1.92
C THR A 81 -10.20 5.32 1.68
N HIS A 82 -10.09 5.91 0.49
CA HIS A 82 -11.01 6.94 0.02
C HIS A 82 -11.93 6.27 -1.00
N ILE A 83 -13.14 5.91 -0.56
CA ILE A 83 -14.07 5.12 -1.35
C ILE A 83 -14.34 5.78 -2.69
N GLY A 84 -14.19 5.00 -3.77
CA GLY A 84 -14.41 5.48 -5.12
C GLY A 84 -13.29 6.34 -5.69
N VAL A 85 -12.25 6.65 -4.92
CA VAL A 85 -11.16 7.52 -5.34
C VAL A 85 -9.82 6.80 -5.33
N GLY A 86 -9.40 6.31 -4.17
CA GLY A 86 -8.09 5.67 -4.04
C GLY A 86 -7.68 5.45 -2.61
N TYR A 87 -6.38 5.58 -2.36
CA TYR A 87 -5.80 5.31 -1.05
C TYR A 87 -4.82 6.40 -0.64
N ARG A 88 -4.68 6.60 0.64
CA ARG A 88 -3.74 7.57 1.20
C ARG A 88 -2.96 6.94 2.34
N MET A 89 -1.64 7.09 2.32
CA MET A 89 -0.82 6.70 3.45
C MET A 89 -0.78 7.83 4.45
N LEU A 90 -1.12 7.52 5.70
CA LEU A 90 -1.21 8.52 6.76
C LEU A 90 0.17 8.78 7.36
N ARG A 91 0.99 7.71 7.49
CA ARG A 91 2.33 7.80 8.08
C ARG A 91 3.09 6.51 7.76
N VAL A 92 4.41 6.51 7.99
CA VAL A 92 5.27 5.35 7.72
C VAL A 92 6.02 4.83 8.96
N ASP A 93 5.89 5.49 10.08
CA ASP A 93 6.59 5.08 11.32
C ASP A 93 5.77 4.20 12.26
#